data_e8e50641aa8405f97e48d61ff04a5264
#
_entry.id   e8e50641aa8405f97e48d61ff04a5264
#
_cell.length_a   1.000
_cell.length_b   1.000
_cell.length_c   1.000
_cell.angle_alpha   90.00
_cell.angle_beta   90.00
_cell.angle_gamma   90.00
#
_symmetry.space_group_name_H-M   'P 1'
#
loop_
_entity.id
_entity.type
_entity.pdbx_description
1 polymer ?
#
loop_
_entity_poly.entity_id
_entity_poly.type
_entity_poly.pdbx_seq_one_letter_code
_entity_poly.pdbx_strand_id
1 'polypeptide(L)'
;MLPEGRNAAVRGLDAAVELEAVPAAETVSGEPRQGIAELGSIGGVATGIWELRGGTVTDTETDELFVVLSGGAVVELLDEGRTVELGPGDVMRLLAGTRTRWTVTDHIRKVYIAAE
;
A
#
# COMPACT_ATOMS: atom_id res chain seq x y z
N MET A 1 -9.94 -10.32 6.92
CA MET A 1 -8.88 -11.27 7.37
C MET A 1 -9.21 -12.67 6.88
N LEU A 2 -8.18 -13.40 6.48
CA LEU A 2 -8.34 -14.82 6.16
C LEU A 2 -8.37 -15.64 7.45
N PRO A 3 -9.25 -16.64 7.55
CA PRO A 3 -9.31 -17.46 8.76
C PRO A 3 -8.01 -18.26 8.97
N GLU A 4 -7.56 -18.33 10.20
CA GLU A 4 -6.36 -19.07 10.56
C GLU A 4 -6.60 -20.59 10.54
N GLY A 5 -5.53 -21.33 10.28
CA GLY A 5 -5.52 -22.78 10.40
C GLY A 5 -6.29 -23.52 9.34
N ARG A 6 -6.67 -22.86 8.26
CA ARG A 6 -7.40 -23.52 7.16
C ARG A 6 -7.15 -22.81 5.82
N ASN A 7 -7.30 -23.56 4.76
CA ASN A 7 -7.21 -23.00 3.43
C ASN A 7 -8.40 -22.07 3.18
N ALA A 8 -8.14 -20.88 2.64
CA ALA A 8 -9.15 -19.87 2.39
C ALA A 8 -8.73 -18.94 1.26
N ALA A 9 -9.71 -18.26 0.68
CA ALA A 9 -9.46 -17.29 -0.38
C ALA A 9 -10.30 -16.04 -0.16
N VAL A 10 -9.79 -14.91 -0.63
CA VAL A 10 -10.52 -13.64 -0.66
C VAL A 10 -10.32 -13.02 -2.05
N ARG A 11 -11.34 -12.32 -2.55
CA ARG A 11 -11.18 -11.57 -3.79
C ARG A 11 -10.51 -10.22 -3.46
N GLY A 12 -9.22 -10.11 -3.76
CA GLY A 12 -8.44 -8.92 -3.43
C GLY A 12 -8.95 -7.64 -4.08
N LEU A 13 -9.54 -7.73 -5.27
CA LEU A 13 -10.06 -6.57 -5.97
C LEU A 13 -11.25 -5.92 -5.26
N ASP A 14 -12.05 -6.71 -4.54
CA ASP A 14 -13.30 -6.26 -3.94
C ASP A 14 -13.31 -6.31 -2.41
N ALA A 15 -12.27 -6.83 -1.80
CA ALA A 15 -12.21 -6.95 -0.34
C ALA A 15 -12.43 -5.58 0.32
N ALA A 16 -13.28 -5.54 1.33
CA ALA A 16 -13.59 -4.30 2.01
C ALA A 16 -12.38 -3.76 2.76
N VAL A 17 -12.09 -2.48 2.54
CA VAL A 17 -11.04 -1.76 3.25
C VAL A 17 -11.67 -0.51 3.84
N GLU A 18 -11.65 -0.39 5.17
CA GLU A 18 -12.12 0.82 5.83
C GLU A 18 -11.09 1.93 5.67
N LEU A 19 -11.51 3.06 5.10
CA LEU A 19 -10.63 4.19 4.84
C LEU A 19 -10.78 5.25 5.92
N GLU A 20 -9.65 5.79 6.34
CA GLU A 20 -9.57 6.90 7.29
C GLU A 20 -8.73 8.01 6.69
N ALA A 21 -8.93 9.23 7.15
CA ALA A 21 -8.12 10.35 6.72
C ALA A 21 -6.63 10.10 7.06
N VAL A 22 -5.75 10.34 6.11
CA VAL A 22 -4.32 10.29 6.37
C VAL A 22 -3.95 11.42 7.33
N PRO A 23 -3.13 11.17 8.36
CA PRO A 23 -2.72 12.23 9.29
C PRO A 23 -2.14 13.44 8.57
N ALA A 24 -2.44 14.64 9.08
CA ALA A 24 -2.00 15.88 8.48
C ALA A 24 -0.48 15.96 8.29
N ALA A 25 0.29 15.39 9.23
CA ALA A 25 1.74 15.37 9.17
C ALA A 25 2.30 14.57 7.97
N GLU A 26 1.52 13.65 7.43
CA GLU A 26 1.91 12.80 6.30
C GLU A 26 1.22 13.23 5.00
N THR A 27 0.37 14.23 5.04
CA THR A 27 -0.37 14.74 3.88
C THR A 27 0.37 15.90 3.24
N VAL A 28 0.68 15.77 1.96
CA VAL A 28 1.31 16.84 1.17
C VAL A 28 0.23 17.67 0.48
N SER A 29 -0.75 17.03 -0.13
CA SER A 29 -1.86 17.72 -0.81
C SER A 29 -3.10 16.86 -0.87
N GLY A 30 -4.25 17.52 -1.10
CA GLY A 30 -5.55 16.87 -1.19
C GLY A 30 -6.10 16.48 0.18
N GLU A 31 -7.07 15.60 0.16
CA GLU A 31 -7.69 15.02 1.36
C GLU A 31 -7.57 13.49 1.27
N PRO A 32 -6.34 12.95 1.32
CA PRO A 32 -6.14 11.53 1.10
C PRO A 32 -6.72 10.69 2.22
N ARG A 33 -7.21 9.51 1.84
CA ARG A 33 -7.76 8.52 2.77
C ARG A 33 -7.07 7.19 2.51
N GLN A 34 -6.78 6.45 3.56
CA GLN A 34 -6.12 5.16 3.45
C GLN A 34 -6.67 4.15 4.44
N GLY A 35 -6.41 2.89 4.17
CA GLY A 35 -6.76 1.81 5.08
C GLY A 35 -6.09 0.52 4.71
N ILE A 36 -6.17 -0.43 5.63
CA ILE A 36 -5.60 -1.76 5.49
C ILE A 36 -6.66 -2.80 5.85
N ALA A 37 -6.79 -3.84 5.02
CA ALA A 37 -7.48 -5.06 5.38
C ALA A 37 -6.42 -6.13 5.63
N GLU A 38 -6.22 -6.51 6.88
CA GLU A 38 -5.23 -7.53 7.22
C GLU A 38 -5.68 -8.90 6.71
N LEU A 39 -4.78 -9.63 6.06
CA LEU A 39 -5.06 -10.99 5.59
C LEU A 39 -4.49 -12.05 6.52
N GLY A 40 -3.40 -11.77 7.20
CA GLY A 40 -2.77 -12.68 8.14
C GLY A 40 -1.25 -12.61 8.08
N SER A 41 -0.60 -13.59 8.72
CA SER A 41 0.86 -13.68 8.77
C SER A 41 1.33 -15.04 8.30
N ILE A 42 2.50 -15.09 7.70
CA ILE A 42 3.18 -16.32 7.31
C ILE A 42 4.64 -16.18 7.73
N GLY A 43 5.06 -16.99 8.71
CA GLY A 43 6.46 -17.03 9.14
C GLY A 43 7.06 -15.68 9.53
N GLY A 44 6.34 -14.86 10.29
CA GLY A 44 6.82 -13.55 10.73
C GLY A 44 6.66 -12.45 9.67
N VAL A 45 5.93 -12.73 8.61
CA VAL A 45 5.67 -11.76 7.53
C VAL A 45 4.18 -11.44 7.53
N ALA A 46 3.85 -10.15 7.60
CA ALA A 46 2.47 -9.68 7.55
C ALA A 46 1.98 -9.55 6.11
N THR A 47 0.73 -9.93 5.87
CA THR A 47 0.10 -9.79 4.56
C THR A 47 -1.23 -9.05 4.70
N GLY A 48 -1.55 -8.24 3.69
CA GLY A 48 -2.79 -7.48 3.71
C GLY A 48 -3.04 -6.79 2.38
N ILE A 49 -4.15 -6.04 2.37
CA ILE A 49 -4.51 -5.18 1.26
C ILE A 49 -4.50 -3.76 1.77
N TRP A 50 -3.79 -2.88 1.08
CA TRP A 50 -3.75 -1.46 1.39
C TRP A 50 -4.38 -0.67 0.24
N GLU A 51 -5.16 0.34 0.58
CA GLU A 51 -5.74 1.25 -0.39
C GLU A 51 -5.48 2.69 0.02
N LEU A 52 -5.14 3.51 -0.96
CA LEU A 52 -4.98 4.96 -0.80
C LEU A 52 -5.81 5.65 -1.85
N ARG A 53 -6.55 6.67 -1.46
CA ARG A 53 -7.39 7.50 -2.35
C ARG A 53 -7.04 8.96 -2.26
N GLY A 54 -7.04 9.60 -3.40
CA GLY A 54 -7.15 11.04 -3.62
C GLY A 54 -6.18 11.95 -2.90
N GLY A 55 -4.92 12.00 -3.28
CA GLY A 55 -4.00 12.98 -2.76
C GLY A 55 -2.54 12.55 -2.82
N THR A 56 -1.70 13.32 -2.16
CA THR A 56 -0.26 13.05 -2.08
C THR A 56 0.13 12.89 -0.62
N VAL A 57 0.79 11.79 -0.31
CA VAL A 57 1.23 11.45 1.05
C VAL A 57 2.71 11.11 1.07
N THR A 58 3.33 11.31 2.21
CA THR A 58 4.71 10.87 2.47
C THR A 58 4.71 9.69 3.40
N ASP A 59 5.71 8.84 3.28
CA ASP A 59 5.89 7.69 4.15
C ASP A 59 7.36 7.34 4.29
N THR A 60 7.67 6.65 5.38
CA THR A 60 8.96 5.98 5.55
C THR A 60 8.63 4.49 5.55
N GLU A 61 9.17 3.77 4.58
CA GLU A 61 8.77 2.40 4.31
C GLU A 61 9.43 1.38 5.23
N THR A 62 8.81 0.21 5.31
CA THR A 62 9.42 -0.99 5.89
C THR A 62 9.86 -1.90 4.75
N ASP A 63 10.50 -3.03 5.06
CA ASP A 63 10.78 -4.04 4.04
C ASP A 63 9.47 -4.62 3.54
N GLU A 64 9.17 -4.42 2.29
CA GLU A 64 7.88 -4.78 1.71
C GLU A 64 8.03 -5.20 0.25
N LEU A 65 7.24 -6.18 -0.15
CA LEU A 65 6.98 -6.52 -1.55
C LEU A 65 5.49 -6.36 -1.76
N PHE A 66 5.06 -5.74 -2.86
CA PHE A 66 3.64 -5.64 -3.14
C PHE A 66 3.31 -5.80 -4.62
N VAL A 67 2.05 -6.14 -4.88
CA VAL A 67 1.48 -6.23 -6.23
C VAL A 67 0.30 -5.28 -6.29
N VAL A 68 0.30 -4.40 -7.30
CA VAL A 68 -0.82 -3.48 -7.53
C VAL A 68 -1.99 -4.27 -8.11
N LEU A 69 -3.15 -4.19 -7.46
CA LEU A 69 -4.38 -4.85 -7.89
C LEU A 69 -5.24 -3.97 -8.78
N SER A 70 -5.36 -2.68 -8.44
CA SER A 70 -6.18 -1.74 -9.20
C SER A 70 -5.71 -0.31 -8.97
N GLY A 71 -6.12 0.59 -9.86
CA GLY A 71 -5.72 1.98 -9.79
C GLY A 71 -4.28 2.20 -10.17
N GLY A 72 -3.67 3.25 -9.62
CA GLY A 72 -2.28 3.56 -9.88
C GLY A 72 -1.77 4.72 -9.06
N ALA A 73 -0.47 4.90 -9.08
CA ALA A 73 0.22 5.95 -8.34
C ALA A 73 1.54 6.31 -9.00
N VAL A 74 2.02 7.50 -8.66
CA VAL A 74 3.41 7.88 -8.91
C VAL A 74 4.11 7.85 -7.55
N VAL A 75 5.16 7.06 -7.43
CA VAL A 75 5.95 6.96 -6.20
C VAL A 75 7.29 7.62 -6.42
N GLU A 76 7.59 8.63 -5.63
CA GLU A 76 8.89 9.28 -5.63
C GLU A 76 9.75 8.64 -4.55
N LEU A 77 10.92 8.16 -4.95
CA LEU A 77 11.94 7.64 -4.03
C LEU A 77 12.83 8.83 -3.68
N LEU A 78 12.55 9.49 -2.56
CA LEU A 78 13.11 10.80 -2.24
C LEU A 78 14.64 10.80 -2.12
N ASP A 79 15.20 9.76 -1.53
CA ASP A 79 16.66 9.68 -1.34
C ASP A 79 17.42 9.26 -2.60
N GLU A 80 16.71 8.68 -3.58
CA GLU A 80 17.31 8.25 -4.85
C GLU A 80 17.07 9.25 -5.98
N GLY A 81 16.21 10.25 -5.77
CA GLY A 81 15.88 11.23 -6.77
C GLY A 81 15.21 10.68 -8.02
N ARG A 82 14.45 9.58 -7.89
CA ARG A 82 13.73 8.98 -9.03
C ARG A 82 12.28 8.67 -8.69
N THR A 83 11.48 8.51 -9.73
CA THR A 83 10.06 8.18 -9.61
C THR A 83 9.76 6.86 -10.29
N VAL A 84 8.71 6.19 -9.81
CA VAL A 84 8.19 4.95 -10.39
C VAL A 84 6.69 5.14 -10.61
N GLU A 85 6.23 4.88 -11.82
CA GLU A 85 4.80 4.84 -12.11
C GLU A 85 4.29 3.42 -11.91
N LEU A 86 3.19 3.29 -11.17
CA LEU A 86 2.60 2.00 -10.84
C LEU A 86 1.19 1.88 -11.41
N GLY A 87 0.90 0.72 -11.97
CA GLY A 87 -0.43 0.34 -12.45
C GLY A 87 -0.73 -1.12 -12.14
N PRO A 88 -1.94 -1.60 -12.46
CA PRO A 88 -2.35 -2.96 -12.14
C PRO A 88 -1.38 -4.01 -12.68
N GLY A 89 -0.99 -4.94 -11.81
CA GLY A 89 -0.04 -6.01 -12.13
C GLY A 89 1.41 -5.67 -11.87
N ASP A 90 1.74 -4.41 -11.59
CA ASP A 90 3.11 -4.05 -11.24
C ASP A 90 3.48 -4.60 -9.87
N VAL A 91 4.72 -5.05 -9.77
CA VAL A 91 5.30 -5.58 -8.54
C VAL A 91 6.46 -4.69 -8.14
N MET A 92 6.50 -4.27 -6.87
CA MET A 92 7.57 -3.42 -6.38
C MET A 92 8.09 -3.90 -5.02
N ARG A 93 9.39 -3.76 -4.82
CA ARG A 93 10.01 -3.92 -3.51
C ARG A 93 10.39 -2.56 -2.96
N LEU A 94 10.10 -2.34 -1.67
CA LEU A 94 10.60 -1.20 -0.91
C LEU A 94 11.45 -1.71 0.25
N LEU A 95 12.53 -1.01 0.54
CA LEU A 95 13.42 -1.35 1.65
C LEU A 95 13.10 -0.50 2.88
N ALA A 96 13.30 -1.06 4.04
CA ALA A 96 13.13 -0.35 5.30
C ALA A 96 13.93 0.95 5.31
N GLY A 97 13.31 2.04 5.77
CA GLY A 97 13.93 3.36 5.84
C GLY A 97 13.82 4.18 4.57
N THR A 98 13.33 3.62 3.47
CA THR A 98 13.12 4.37 2.23
C THR A 98 12.05 5.42 2.45
N ARG A 99 12.38 6.68 2.15
CA ARG A 99 11.41 7.78 2.22
C ARG A 99 10.74 7.95 0.86
N THR A 100 9.42 7.96 0.87
CA THR A 100 8.62 8.01 -0.35
C THR A 100 7.60 9.13 -0.32
N ARG A 101 7.16 9.53 -1.51
CA ARG A 101 5.98 10.37 -1.69
C ARG A 101 5.10 9.69 -2.74
N TRP A 102 3.87 9.39 -2.35
CA TRP A 102 2.88 8.73 -3.20
C TRP A 102 1.87 9.75 -3.68
N THR A 103 1.70 9.86 -4.99
CA THR A 103 0.67 10.72 -5.59
C THR A 103 -0.36 9.85 -6.28
N VAL A 104 -1.62 9.99 -5.86
CA VAL A 104 -2.73 9.19 -6.35
C VAL A 104 -3.84 10.13 -6.82
N THR A 105 -4.28 9.96 -8.06
CA THR A 105 -5.37 10.76 -8.62
C THR A 105 -6.72 10.23 -8.17
N ASP A 106 -6.99 8.96 -8.43
CA ASP A 106 -8.22 8.28 -8.01
C ASP A 106 -7.95 7.37 -6.82
N HIS A 107 -7.30 6.26 -7.07
CA HIS A 107 -6.93 5.32 -6.01
C HIS A 107 -5.78 4.42 -6.45
N ILE A 108 -5.16 3.78 -5.47
CA ILE A 108 -4.32 2.60 -5.68
C ILE A 108 -4.68 1.57 -4.63
N ARG A 109 -4.81 0.32 -5.07
CA ARG A 109 -5.01 -0.84 -4.19
C ARG A 109 -3.90 -1.83 -4.45
N LYS A 110 -3.25 -2.29 -3.39
CA LYS A 110 -2.17 -3.28 -3.50
C LYS A 110 -2.34 -4.38 -2.46
N VAL A 111 -1.90 -5.58 -2.80
CA VAL A 111 -1.67 -6.64 -1.82
C VAL A 111 -0.19 -6.60 -1.45
N TYR A 112 0.10 -6.59 -0.15
CA TYR A 112 1.47 -6.46 0.34
C TYR A 112 1.91 -7.65 1.17
N ILE A 113 3.22 -7.86 1.19
CA ILE A 113 3.93 -8.80 2.04
C ILE A 113 5.03 -7.97 2.71
N ALA A 114 4.95 -7.80 4.02
CA ALA A 114 5.84 -6.91 4.73
C ALA A 114 6.44 -7.56 5.98
N ALA A 115 7.69 -7.21 6.29
CA ALA A 115 8.33 -7.66 7.51
C ALA A 115 7.57 -7.11 8.72
N GLU A 116 7.37 -7.95 9.69
CA GLU A 116 6.76 -7.57 10.96
C GLU A 116 7.78 -6.93 11.91
#